data_43190a9b0db193ad21728abea26ddd16
#
_entry.id   43190a9b0db193ad21728abea26ddd16
#
_cell.length_a   1.000
_cell.length_b   1.000
_cell.length_c   1.000
_cell.angle_alpha   90.00
_cell.angle_beta   90.00
_cell.angle_gamma   90.00
#
_symmetry.space_group_name_H-M   'P 1'
#
loop_
_entity.id
_entity.type
_entity.pdbx_description
1 polymer ?
#
loop_
_entity_poly.entity_id
_entity_poly.type
_entity_poly.pdbx_seq_one_letter_code
_entity_poly.pdbx_strand_id
1 'polypeptide(L)'
;MPLYLTESEVEQLLTPADALVAVEQCFERLAQGEVDNRPRYRQRADGGALAVMSAVDRGLRLAGSKTYAAVPGGTTFVVCLFELDGGELTAVIEADKLGQLRTGAASGIAARHLAREGATSLGIVGCGWQAESQVLSIREAVPTIDRVVAYCRTEERLERFCRRLKAEAGETHRDPAEQDVVVTATTSRDPVLRGEWLNPGALVCAMGANRLSARELDNAVLERASFVCCDSIEQAKGESGDLVEPIDQGVLDWLEVHELQEVVAGEVQGRQSSDDIVLFKSNGLAAWDVAIGALAVERARERGVGREL
;
A
#
# COMPACT_ATOMS: atom_id res chain seq x y z
N MET A 1 -15.42 24.93 -11.72
CA MET A 1 -15.55 25.00 -10.24
C MET A 1 -14.99 23.73 -9.64
N PRO A 2 -14.36 23.75 -8.46
CA PRO A 2 -13.82 22.56 -7.83
C PRO A 2 -14.94 21.62 -7.37
N LEU A 3 -14.67 20.30 -7.42
CA LEU A 3 -15.62 19.29 -6.96
C LEU A 3 -15.35 18.88 -5.50
N TYR A 4 -16.42 18.64 -4.75
CA TYR A 4 -16.36 17.91 -3.50
C TYR A 4 -16.92 16.50 -3.69
N LEU A 5 -16.13 15.47 -3.33
CA LEU A 5 -16.52 14.06 -3.40
C LEU A 5 -16.54 13.45 -2.00
N THR A 6 -17.69 12.84 -1.66
CA THR A 6 -17.89 12.11 -0.41
C THR A 6 -17.35 10.68 -0.49
N GLU A 7 -17.14 9.99 0.64
CA GLU A 7 -16.72 8.58 0.69
C GLU A 7 -17.64 7.67 -0.12
N SER A 8 -18.96 7.88 -0.03
CA SER A 8 -19.92 7.06 -0.76
C SER A 8 -19.87 7.27 -2.26
N GLU A 9 -19.54 8.46 -2.73
CA GLU A 9 -19.33 8.75 -4.15
C GLU A 9 -18.02 8.15 -4.64
N VAL A 10 -16.93 8.25 -3.87
CA VAL A 10 -15.66 7.59 -4.16
C VAL A 10 -15.84 6.07 -4.30
N GLU A 11 -16.60 5.45 -3.39
CA GLU A 11 -16.87 4.00 -3.43
C GLU A 11 -17.65 3.58 -4.70
N GLN A 12 -18.54 4.44 -5.22
CA GLN A 12 -19.28 4.19 -6.45
C GLN A 12 -18.46 4.45 -7.72
N LEU A 13 -17.47 5.34 -7.64
CA LEU A 13 -16.66 5.76 -8.77
C LEU A 13 -15.46 4.85 -9.05
N LEU A 14 -14.92 4.20 -8.02
CA LEU A 14 -13.64 3.49 -8.09
C LEU A 14 -13.76 2.02 -7.69
N THR A 15 -13.08 1.16 -8.45
CA THR A 15 -12.91 -0.27 -8.17
C THR A 15 -11.44 -0.61 -7.88
N PRO A 16 -11.12 -1.80 -7.34
CA PRO A 16 -9.75 -2.27 -7.23
C PRO A 16 -8.99 -2.33 -8.56
N ALA A 17 -9.65 -2.73 -9.66
CA ALA A 17 -9.07 -2.75 -10.99
C ALA A 17 -8.64 -1.34 -11.46
N ASP A 18 -9.48 -0.35 -11.21
CA ASP A 18 -9.18 1.06 -11.52
C ASP A 18 -7.98 1.59 -10.74
N ALA A 19 -7.93 1.23 -9.46
CA ALA A 19 -6.82 1.62 -8.59
C ALA A 19 -5.50 0.97 -9.04
N LEU A 20 -5.53 -0.29 -9.49
CA LEU A 20 -4.35 -0.95 -10.06
C LEU A 20 -3.82 -0.18 -11.27
N VAL A 21 -4.67 0.16 -12.22
CA VAL A 21 -4.26 0.89 -13.43
C VAL A 21 -3.67 2.26 -13.07
N ALA A 22 -4.38 3.05 -12.26
CA ALA A 22 -3.94 4.41 -11.91
C ALA A 22 -2.62 4.43 -11.12
N VAL A 23 -2.44 3.48 -10.18
CA VAL A 23 -1.22 3.39 -9.35
C VAL A 23 -0.05 2.82 -10.15
N GLU A 24 -0.27 1.86 -11.06
CA GLU A 24 0.79 1.33 -11.93
C GLU A 24 1.33 2.41 -12.87
N GLN A 25 0.45 3.16 -13.52
CA GLN A 25 0.84 4.32 -14.33
C GLN A 25 1.56 5.40 -13.50
N CYS A 26 1.21 5.56 -12.22
CA CYS A 26 1.93 6.44 -11.33
C CYS A 26 3.36 5.94 -11.06
N PHE A 27 3.57 4.64 -10.87
CA PHE A 27 4.92 4.06 -10.75
C PHE A 27 5.74 4.26 -12.04
N GLU A 28 5.14 4.10 -13.21
CA GLU A 28 5.80 4.38 -14.50
C GLU A 28 6.27 5.83 -14.59
N ARG A 29 5.41 6.79 -14.20
CA ARG A 29 5.77 8.22 -14.17
C ARG A 29 6.79 8.57 -13.09
N LEU A 30 6.78 7.86 -11.95
CA LEU A 30 7.82 7.99 -10.91
C LEU A 30 9.19 7.57 -11.47
N ALA A 31 9.26 6.44 -12.15
CA ALA A 31 10.50 5.96 -12.79
C ALA A 31 11.00 6.94 -13.88
N GLN A 32 10.10 7.60 -14.60
CA GLN A 32 10.44 8.61 -15.60
C GLN A 32 10.85 9.98 -14.98
N GLY A 33 10.78 10.12 -13.65
CA GLY A 33 11.07 11.37 -12.96
C GLY A 33 10.01 12.46 -13.14
N GLU A 34 8.81 12.10 -13.61
CA GLU A 34 7.71 13.03 -13.81
C GLU A 34 6.94 13.35 -12.53
N VAL A 35 7.13 12.55 -11.48
CA VAL A 35 6.44 12.72 -10.20
C VAL A 35 7.43 13.10 -9.10
N ASP A 36 7.15 14.18 -8.37
CA ASP A 36 7.83 14.58 -7.15
C ASP A 36 6.93 14.24 -5.96
N ASN A 37 7.30 13.21 -5.19
CA ASN A 37 6.60 12.80 -3.99
C ASN A 37 7.41 13.16 -2.76
N ARG A 38 6.78 13.80 -1.78
CA ARG A 38 7.45 14.16 -0.52
C ARG A 38 7.08 13.21 0.60
N PRO A 39 8.06 12.81 1.45
CA PRO A 39 7.80 12.04 2.65
C PRO A 39 6.75 12.70 3.53
N ARG A 40 5.99 11.86 4.23
CA ARG A 40 4.94 12.31 5.13
C ARG A 40 5.50 13.16 6.26
N TYR A 41 4.95 14.36 6.42
CA TYR A 41 5.20 15.22 7.57
C TYR A 41 4.16 14.96 8.66
N ARG A 42 4.62 14.76 9.90
CA ARG A 42 3.73 14.58 11.06
C ARG A 42 4.00 15.66 12.10
N GLN A 43 2.98 16.43 12.37
CA GLN A 43 2.96 17.41 13.48
C GLN A 43 2.20 16.80 14.65
N ARG A 44 2.92 16.58 15.76
CA ARG A 44 2.34 15.96 16.97
C ARG A 44 1.67 17.00 17.83
N ALA A 45 0.54 16.60 18.45
CA ALA A 45 -0.19 17.35 19.47
C ALA A 45 -0.56 16.41 20.61
N ASP A 46 -1.00 16.95 21.73
CA ASP A 46 -1.48 16.15 22.86
C ASP A 46 -2.67 15.28 22.41
N GLY A 47 -2.50 13.97 22.47
CA GLY A 47 -3.52 12.98 22.10
C GLY A 47 -3.64 12.68 20.61
N GLY A 48 -2.79 13.22 19.72
CA GLY A 48 -2.90 12.91 18.30
C GLY A 48 -1.80 13.48 17.43
N ALA A 49 -2.01 13.43 16.11
CA ALA A 49 -1.11 14.03 15.13
C ALA A 49 -1.87 14.49 13.90
N LEU A 50 -1.46 15.62 13.34
CA LEU A 50 -1.78 16.00 11.97
C LEU A 50 -0.70 15.46 11.06
N ALA A 51 -1.08 14.76 10.00
CA ALA A 51 -0.18 14.29 8.97
C ALA A 51 -0.51 14.93 7.61
N VAL A 52 0.52 15.36 6.91
CA VAL A 52 0.43 15.93 5.57
C VAL A 52 1.37 15.17 4.65
N MET A 53 0.87 14.79 3.49
CA MET A 53 1.59 14.17 2.40
C MET A 53 1.32 14.98 1.13
N SER A 54 2.28 15.13 0.26
CA SER A 54 2.08 15.89 -0.99
C SER A 54 2.86 15.29 -2.14
N ALA A 55 2.32 15.49 -3.34
CA ALA A 55 3.00 15.13 -4.58
C ALA A 55 2.63 16.08 -5.70
N VAL A 56 3.56 16.21 -6.66
CA VAL A 56 3.34 16.88 -7.95
C VAL A 56 3.52 15.83 -9.03
N ASP A 57 2.50 15.59 -9.83
CA ASP A 57 2.52 14.69 -10.99
C ASP A 57 2.44 15.54 -12.27
N ARG A 58 3.59 15.69 -12.96
CA ARG A 58 3.72 16.51 -14.17
C ARG A 58 3.03 15.86 -15.35
N GLY A 59 3.03 14.52 -15.41
CA GLY A 59 2.33 13.77 -16.46
C GLY A 59 0.81 13.97 -16.40
N LEU A 60 0.24 14.04 -15.20
CA LEU A 60 -1.18 14.36 -14.98
C LEU A 60 -1.45 15.88 -14.95
N ARG A 61 -0.41 16.73 -14.90
CA ARG A 61 -0.50 18.18 -14.68
C ARG A 61 -1.27 18.55 -13.41
N LEU A 62 -1.08 17.76 -12.35
CA LEU A 62 -1.73 17.92 -11.06
C LEU A 62 -0.71 17.99 -9.91
N ALA A 63 -1.02 18.80 -8.93
CA ALA A 63 -0.45 18.75 -7.60
C ALA A 63 -1.52 18.34 -6.61
N GLY A 64 -1.14 17.67 -5.55
CA GLY A 64 -2.11 17.32 -4.51
C GLY A 64 -1.51 17.09 -3.14
N SER A 65 -2.38 17.15 -2.16
CA SER A 65 -2.04 16.82 -0.79
C SER A 65 -3.07 15.89 -0.18
N LYS A 66 -2.59 14.93 0.61
CA LYS A 66 -3.43 14.17 1.54
C LYS A 66 -3.16 14.63 2.96
N THR A 67 -4.19 15.09 3.62
CA THR A 67 -4.12 15.56 5.00
C THR A 67 -5.06 14.74 5.88
N TYR A 68 -4.61 14.37 7.07
CA TYR A 68 -5.45 13.68 8.03
C TYR A 68 -5.04 13.97 9.48
N ALA A 69 -6.04 14.02 10.35
CA ALA A 69 -5.84 14.07 11.79
C ALA A 69 -6.09 12.67 12.38
N ALA A 70 -5.05 12.10 12.98
CA ALA A 70 -5.15 10.83 13.69
C ALA A 70 -5.30 11.13 15.20
N VAL A 71 -6.48 10.86 15.72
CA VAL A 71 -6.82 11.09 17.15
C VAL A 71 -7.48 9.83 17.73
N PRO A 72 -7.56 9.69 19.07
CA PRO A 72 -8.17 8.50 19.69
C PRO A 72 -9.61 8.20 19.25
N GLY A 73 -10.37 9.22 18.81
CA GLY A 73 -11.75 9.09 18.34
C GLY A 73 -11.92 8.68 16.89
N GLY A 74 -10.83 8.64 16.10
CA GLY A 74 -10.88 8.30 14.68
C GLY A 74 -9.86 9.06 13.85
N THR A 75 -9.91 8.80 12.55
CA THR A 75 -9.06 9.48 11.56
C THR A 75 -9.92 9.87 10.37
N THR A 76 -9.87 11.13 9.98
CA THR A 76 -10.52 11.63 8.75
C THR A 76 -9.45 12.01 7.76
N PHE A 77 -9.58 11.50 6.54
CA PHE A 77 -8.65 11.74 5.45
C PHE A 77 -9.27 12.64 4.40
N VAL A 78 -8.50 13.63 3.92
CA VAL A 78 -8.91 14.52 2.84
C VAL A 78 -7.78 14.60 1.82
N VAL A 79 -8.13 14.50 0.53
CA VAL A 79 -7.24 14.78 -0.59
C VAL A 79 -7.70 16.08 -1.26
N CYS A 80 -6.76 17.00 -1.45
CA CYS A 80 -6.97 18.20 -2.26
C CYS A 80 -6.14 18.09 -3.55
N LEU A 81 -6.76 18.37 -4.69
CA LEU A 81 -6.09 18.38 -6.01
C LEU A 81 -6.11 19.78 -6.60
N PHE A 82 -4.98 20.17 -7.18
CA PHE A 82 -4.78 21.45 -7.86
C PHE A 82 -4.24 21.18 -9.26
N GLU A 83 -4.73 21.88 -10.26
CA GLU A 83 -4.14 21.84 -11.58
C GLU A 83 -2.87 22.70 -11.64
N LEU A 84 -1.91 22.35 -12.51
CA LEU A 84 -0.63 23.06 -12.57
C LEU A 84 -0.63 24.26 -13.52
N ASP A 85 -1.61 24.36 -14.42
CA ASP A 85 -1.63 25.43 -15.42
C ASP A 85 -2.06 26.78 -14.84
N GLY A 86 -3.16 26.82 -14.10
CA GLY A 86 -3.69 28.03 -13.46
C GLY A 86 -3.51 28.04 -11.94
N GLY A 87 -3.13 26.90 -11.34
CA GLY A 87 -3.06 26.74 -9.89
C GLY A 87 -4.43 26.64 -9.21
N GLU A 88 -5.48 26.36 -9.98
CA GLU A 88 -6.84 26.29 -9.47
C GLU A 88 -7.07 24.99 -8.69
N LEU A 89 -7.84 25.10 -7.60
CA LEU A 89 -8.34 23.93 -6.88
C LEU A 89 -9.26 23.12 -7.80
N THR A 90 -8.96 21.84 -8.00
CA THR A 90 -9.73 20.92 -8.85
C THR A 90 -10.77 20.15 -8.06
N ALA A 91 -10.38 19.65 -6.89
CA ALA A 91 -11.26 18.86 -6.04
C ALA A 91 -10.81 18.82 -4.58
N VAL A 92 -11.80 18.56 -3.72
CA VAL A 92 -11.63 18.11 -2.33
C VAL A 92 -12.34 16.77 -2.20
N ILE A 93 -11.64 15.73 -1.79
CA ILE A 93 -12.12 14.34 -1.79
C ILE A 93 -12.00 13.78 -0.37
N GLU A 94 -13.09 13.25 0.17
CA GLU A 94 -13.01 12.39 1.35
C GLU A 94 -12.26 11.11 0.97
N ALA A 95 -11.24 10.71 1.73
CA ALA A 95 -10.19 9.86 1.18
C ALA A 95 -9.84 8.64 2.05
N ASP A 96 -10.78 8.10 2.83
CA ASP A 96 -10.57 6.82 3.53
C ASP A 96 -10.65 5.65 2.53
N LYS A 97 -11.73 5.60 1.72
CA LYS A 97 -11.88 4.59 0.67
C LYS A 97 -10.83 4.72 -0.42
N LEU A 98 -10.57 5.94 -0.87
CA LEU A 98 -9.51 6.22 -1.84
C LEU A 98 -8.14 5.72 -1.32
N GLY A 99 -7.82 6.05 -0.06
CA GLY A 99 -6.60 5.60 0.60
C GLY A 99 -6.53 4.09 0.80
N GLN A 100 -7.67 3.42 1.03
CA GLN A 100 -7.77 1.97 1.08
C GLN A 100 -7.42 1.34 -0.28
N LEU A 101 -8.06 1.79 -1.34
CA LEU A 101 -7.90 1.25 -2.70
C LEU A 101 -6.45 1.39 -3.22
N ARG A 102 -5.85 2.60 -3.09
CA ARG A 102 -4.47 2.81 -3.57
C ARG A 102 -3.43 1.99 -2.80
N THR A 103 -3.71 1.70 -1.51
CA THR A 103 -2.79 0.88 -0.70
C THR A 103 -2.87 -0.59 -1.12
N GLY A 104 -4.06 -1.10 -1.38
CA GLY A 104 -4.22 -2.44 -1.96
C GLY A 104 -3.61 -2.55 -3.35
N ALA A 105 -3.79 -1.53 -4.19
CA ALA A 105 -3.24 -1.50 -5.55
C ALA A 105 -1.71 -1.63 -5.55
N ALA A 106 -1.00 -0.96 -4.64
CA ALA A 106 0.46 -1.07 -4.55
C ALA A 106 0.92 -2.52 -4.30
N SER A 107 0.25 -3.26 -3.40
CA SER A 107 0.54 -4.68 -3.20
C SER A 107 0.11 -5.56 -4.38
N GLY A 108 -0.99 -5.20 -5.04
CA GLY A 108 -1.40 -5.88 -6.27
C GLY A 108 -0.35 -5.75 -7.38
N ILE A 109 0.21 -4.56 -7.56
CA ILE A 109 1.29 -4.28 -8.52
C ILE A 109 2.56 -5.03 -8.12
N ALA A 110 2.95 -4.98 -6.83
CA ALA A 110 4.07 -5.77 -6.34
C ALA A 110 3.87 -7.27 -6.61
N ALA A 111 2.65 -7.79 -6.39
CA ALA A 111 2.35 -9.20 -6.68
C ALA A 111 2.39 -9.53 -8.19
N ARG A 112 1.92 -8.64 -9.06
CA ARG A 112 1.98 -8.79 -10.52
C ARG A 112 3.41 -8.93 -11.03
N HIS A 113 4.32 -8.14 -10.50
CA HIS A 113 5.71 -8.07 -10.97
C HIS A 113 6.66 -9.00 -10.20
N LEU A 114 6.34 -9.35 -8.95
CA LEU A 114 7.29 -10.00 -8.04
C LEU A 114 6.81 -11.36 -7.49
N ALA A 115 5.53 -11.73 -7.63
CA ALA A 115 5.10 -13.08 -7.26
C ALA A 115 5.78 -14.13 -8.16
N ARG A 116 6.01 -15.32 -7.61
CA ARG A 116 6.52 -16.43 -8.42
C ARG A 116 5.50 -16.82 -9.48
N GLU A 117 5.97 -17.31 -10.62
CA GLU A 117 5.10 -17.88 -11.62
C GLU A 117 4.29 -19.03 -11.04
N GLY A 118 2.99 -19.08 -11.33
CA GLY A 118 2.09 -20.10 -10.81
C GLY A 118 1.71 -19.92 -9.34
N ALA A 119 1.91 -18.74 -8.73
CA ALA A 119 1.39 -18.44 -7.41
C ALA A 119 -0.14 -18.62 -7.36
N THR A 120 -0.65 -19.39 -6.38
CA THR A 120 -2.08 -19.73 -6.24
C THR A 120 -2.66 -19.35 -4.89
N SER A 121 -1.82 -19.00 -3.94
CA SER A 121 -2.25 -18.77 -2.56
C SER A 121 -1.79 -17.43 -2.00
N LEU A 122 -2.66 -16.83 -1.17
CA LEU A 122 -2.44 -15.56 -0.47
C LEU A 122 -2.67 -15.75 1.01
N GLY A 123 -1.68 -15.39 1.81
CA GLY A 123 -1.79 -15.28 3.25
C GLY A 123 -1.94 -13.83 3.69
N ILE A 124 -2.84 -13.56 4.64
CA ILE A 124 -3.04 -12.23 5.20
C ILE A 124 -3.00 -12.26 6.73
N VAL A 125 -2.04 -11.54 7.31
CA VAL A 125 -1.96 -11.30 8.75
C VAL A 125 -2.57 -9.93 9.05
N GLY A 126 -3.72 -9.95 9.72
CA GLY A 126 -4.56 -8.77 9.97
C GLY A 126 -5.89 -8.85 9.22
N CYS A 127 -7.00 -8.50 9.90
CA CYS A 127 -8.35 -8.52 9.34
C CYS A 127 -9.00 -7.14 9.49
N GLY A 128 -8.21 -6.09 9.26
CA GLY A 128 -8.64 -4.70 9.32
C GLY A 128 -9.12 -4.14 7.98
N TRP A 129 -9.43 -2.85 7.97
CA TRP A 129 -9.88 -2.09 6.80
C TRP A 129 -8.91 -2.19 5.62
N GLN A 130 -7.60 -2.03 5.89
CA GLN A 130 -6.58 -2.14 4.84
C GLN A 130 -6.41 -3.57 4.31
N ALA A 131 -6.54 -4.59 5.18
CA ALA A 131 -6.37 -5.98 4.79
C ALA A 131 -7.35 -6.42 3.69
N GLU A 132 -8.55 -5.86 3.66
CA GLU A 132 -9.54 -6.15 2.62
C GLU A 132 -9.08 -5.73 1.23
N SER A 133 -8.60 -4.49 1.08
CA SER A 133 -8.11 -4.00 -0.22
C SER A 133 -6.88 -4.77 -0.70
N GLN A 134 -6.06 -5.27 0.22
CA GLN A 134 -4.92 -6.13 -0.12
C GLN A 134 -5.39 -7.40 -0.84
N VAL A 135 -6.35 -8.11 -0.24
CA VAL A 135 -6.89 -9.34 -0.83
C VAL A 135 -7.54 -9.07 -2.18
N LEU A 136 -8.38 -8.03 -2.27
CA LEU A 136 -9.09 -7.71 -3.51
C LEU A 136 -8.14 -7.32 -4.64
N SER A 137 -7.16 -6.46 -4.36
CA SER A 137 -6.23 -5.97 -5.39
C SER A 137 -5.21 -7.03 -5.82
N ILE A 138 -4.73 -7.88 -4.90
CA ILE A 138 -3.81 -8.97 -5.25
C ILE A 138 -4.51 -10.02 -6.11
N ARG A 139 -5.75 -10.40 -5.77
CA ARG A 139 -6.53 -11.34 -6.61
C ARG A 139 -6.88 -10.77 -7.97
N GLU A 140 -7.11 -9.47 -8.08
CA GLU A 140 -7.32 -8.79 -9.36
C GLU A 140 -6.03 -8.75 -10.20
N ALA A 141 -4.88 -8.49 -9.57
CA ALA A 141 -3.59 -8.40 -10.24
C ALA A 141 -3.01 -9.78 -10.65
N VAL A 142 -3.29 -10.82 -9.85
CA VAL A 142 -2.81 -12.21 -10.03
C VAL A 142 -4.01 -13.17 -9.97
N PRO A 143 -4.74 -13.34 -11.07
CA PRO A 143 -5.99 -14.12 -11.10
C PRO A 143 -5.85 -15.61 -10.77
N THR A 144 -4.62 -16.14 -10.76
CA THR A 144 -4.33 -17.52 -10.35
C THR A 144 -4.46 -17.74 -8.85
N ILE A 145 -4.50 -16.64 -8.05
CA ILE A 145 -4.69 -16.72 -6.59
C ILE A 145 -6.17 -16.99 -6.30
N ASP A 146 -6.48 -18.23 -6.02
CA ASP A 146 -7.82 -18.72 -5.68
C ASP A 146 -7.98 -19.03 -4.18
N ARG A 147 -6.88 -19.35 -3.48
CA ARG A 147 -6.86 -19.64 -2.05
C ARG A 147 -6.39 -18.45 -1.24
N VAL A 148 -7.15 -18.09 -0.19
CA VAL A 148 -6.77 -17.04 0.77
C VAL A 148 -6.81 -17.59 2.18
N VAL A 149 -5.72 -17.47 2.94
CA VAL A 149 -5.63 -17.85 4.35
C VAL A 149 -5.45 -16.59 5.19
N ALA A 150 -6.36 -16.34 6.12
CA ALA A 150 -6.33 -15.14 6.95
C ALA A 150 -6.14 -15.48 8.43
N TYR A 151 -5.41 -14.62 9.15
CA TYR A 151 -5.32 -14.71 10.60
C TYR A 151 -5.34 -13.33 11.26
N CYS A 152 -6.09 -13.21 12.34
CA CYS A 152 -5.95 -12.12 13.31
C CYS A 152 -6.37 -12.57 14.70
N ARG A 153 -5.93 -11.84 15.72
CA ARG A 153 -6.14 -12.20 17.14
C ARG A 153 -7.59 -12.19 17.63
N THR A 154 -8.49 -11.51 16.88
CA THR A 154 -9.90 -11.35 17.26
C THR A 154 -10.74 -12.29 16.41
N GLU A 155 -11.24 -13.37 17.00
CA GLU A 155 -12.00 -14.43 16.33
C GLU A 155 -13.20 -13.89 15.53
N GLU A 156 -14.02 -13.04 16.14
CA GLU A 156 -15.19 -12.45 15.47
C GLU A 156 -14.82 -11.59 14.23
N ARG A 157 -13.64 -10.94 14.25
CA ARG A 157 -13.13 -10.19 13.08
C ARG A 157 -12.64 -11.14 12.01
N LEU A 158 -11.94 -12.19 12.40
CA LEU A 158 -11.47 -13.24 11.51
C LEU A 158 -12.61 -13.88 10.76
N GLU A 159 -13.64 -14.33 11.48
CA GLU A 159 -14.82 -14.95 10.87
C GLU A 159 -15.56 -14.03 9.89
N ARG A 160 -15.75 -12.74 10.26
CA ARG A 160 -16.38 -11.76 9.35
C ARG A 160 -15.56 -11.54 8.10
N PHE A 161 -14.25 -11.40 8.25
CA PHE A 161 -13.31 -11.20 7.16
C PHE A 161 -13.33 -12.42 6.21
N CYS A 162 -13.22 -13.63 6.76
CA CYS A 162 -13.23 -14.86 5.98
C CYS A 162 -14.55 -15.06 5.22
N ARG A 163 -15.69 -14.81 5.86
CA ARG A 163 -16.99 -14.88 5.18
C ARG A 163 -17.10 -13.88 4.02
N ARG A 164 -16.65 -12.63 4.23
CA ARG A 164 -16.77 -11.58 3.22
C ARG A 164 -15.85 -11.80 2.02
N LEU A 165 -14.64 -12.28 2.25
CA LEU A 165 -13.62 -12.42 1.21
C LEU A 165 -13.45 -13.86 0.71
N LYS A 166 -14.27 -14.81 1.22
CA LYS A 166 -14.17 -16.24 0.94
C LYS A 166 -12.76 -16.77 1.24
N ALA A 167 -12.23 -16.41 2.42
CA ALA A 167 -10.95 -16.84 2.93
C ALA A 167 -11.10 -17.97 3.94
N GLU A 168 -10.05 -18.75 4.09
CA GLU A 168 -9.90 -19.75 5.14
C GLU A 168 -9.37 -19.07 6.42
N ALA A 169 -9.89 -19.47 7.59
CA ALA A 169 -9.38 -18.99 8.86
C ALA A 169 -8.15 -19.81 9.27
N GLY A 170 -7.01 -19.16 9.44
CA GLY A 170 -5.82 -19.75 10.05
C GLY A 170 -5.96 -19.81 11.60
N GLU A 171 -5.29 -20.73 12.22
CA GLU A 171 -5.26 -20.90 13.68
C GLU A 171 -4.15 -20.03 14.32
N THR A 172 -3.09 -19.77 13.58
CA THR A 172 -1.90 -19.03 14.03
C THR A 172 -1.39 -18.06 12.96
N HIS A 173 -0.43 -17.21 13.33
CA HIS A 173 0.27 -16.34 12.36
C HIS A 173 1.05 -17.14 11.30
N ARG A 174 1.40 -18.39 11.58
CA ARG A 174 2.16 -19.23 10.67
C ARG A 174 1.34 -19.66 9.46
N ASP A 175 0.06 -19.94 9.63
CA ASP A 175 -0.78 -20.44 8.53
C ASP A 175 -0.83 -19.50 7.32
N PRO A 176 -1.05 -18.16 7.46
CA PRO A 176 -0.92 -17.23 6.34
C PRO A 176 0.54 -17.04 5.90
N ALA A 177 1.55 -17.24 6.75
CA ALA A 177 2.95 -17.06 6.39
C ALA A 177 3.47 -18.13 5.40
N GLU A 178 2.84 -19.28 5.35
CA GLU A 178 3.22 -20.41 4.46
C GLU A 178 2.62 -20.32 3.05
N GLN A 179 2.03 -19.17 2.66
CA GLN A 179 1.41 -19.00 1.35
C GLN A 179 2.40 -18.38 0.33
N ASP A 180 2.04 -18.39 -0.96
CA ASP A 180 2.89 -17.88 -2.05
C ASP A 180 3.08 -16.36 -1.99
N VAL A 181 2.01 -15.64 -1.67
CA VAL A 181 2.05 -14.21 -1.37
C VAL A 181 1.60 -14.02 0.07
N VAL A 182 2.37 -13.28 0.86
CA VAL A 182 2.12 -13.06 2.28
C VAL A 182 1.99 -11.57 2.54
N VAL A 183 0.88 -11.15 3.13
CA VAL A 183 0.65 -9.73 3.46
C VAL A 183 0.57 -9.56 4.97
N THR A 184 1.27 -8.56 5.51
CA THR A 184 1.04 -8.05 6.86
C THR A 184 0.35 -6.71 6.80
N ALA A 185 -0.81 -6.60 7.45
CA ALA A 185 -1.63 -5.38 7.49
C ALA A 185 -2.19 -5.18 8.90
N THR A 186 -1.29 -5.03 9.87
CA THR A 186 -1.62 -4.94 11.29
C THR A 186 -1.28 -3.59 11.91
N THR A 187 -1.72 -3.39 13.14
CA THR A 187 -1.29 -2.26 13.99
C THR A 187 -0.27 -2.70 15.04
N SER A 188 0.36 -3.86 14.85
CA SER A 188 1.36 -4.38 15.80
C SER A 188 2.55 -3.44 15.93
N ARG A 189 3.15 -3.47 17.11
CA ARG A 189 4.44 -2.81 17.36
C ARG A 189 5.60 -3.79 17.28
N ASP A 190 5.30 -5.06 17.50
CA ASP A 190 6.26 -6.16 17.52
C ASP A 190 6.03 -7.07 16.32
N PRO A 191 7.07 -7.76 15.81
CA PRO A 191 6.96 -8.65 14.67
C PRO A 191 5.86 -9.69 14.79
N VAL A 192 5.05 -9.83 13.75
CA VAL A 192 3.96 -10.80 13.61
C VAL A 192 4.24 -11.82 12.50
N LEU A 193 5.22 -11.56 11.65
CA LEU A 193 5.71 -12.47 10.63
C LEU A 193 7.16 -12.86 10.92
N ARG A 194 7.42 -14.16 10.95
CA ARG A 194 8.77 -14.70 11.14
C ARG A 194 9.30 -15.27 9.83
N GLY A 195 10.54 -14.94 9.50
CA GLY A 195 11.18 -15.44 8.30
C GLY A 195 11.26 -16.96 8.23
N GLU A 196 11.40 -17.65 9.35
CA GLU A 196 11.43 -19.13 9.43
C GLU A 196 10.14 -19.82 8.94
N TRP A 197 9.01 -19.09 8.88
CA TRP A 197 7.73 -19.62 8.42
C TRP A 197 7.52 -19.49 6.90
N LEU A 198 8.32 -18.64 6.24
CA LEU A 198 8.18 -18.41 4.81
C LEU A 198 8.64 -19.61 3.99
N ASN A 199 7.85 -20.00 3.03
CA ASN A 199 8.24 -20.98 2.04
C ASN A 199 9.23 -20.38 1.02
N PRO A 200 10.11 -21.17 0.38
CA PRO A 200 10.83 -20.72 -0.79
C PRO A 200 9.87 -20.19 -1.86
N GLY A 201 10.26 -19.11 -2.51
CA GLY A 201 9.45 -18.46 -3.55
C GLY A 201 8.40 -17.47 -3.02
N ALA A 202 8.29 -17.27 -1.72
CA ALA A 202 7.30 -16.35 -1.15
C ALA A 202 7.56 -14.89 -1.56
N LEU A 203 6.49 -14.15 -1.83
CA LEU A 203 6.48 -12.69 -1.87
C LEU A 203 5.88 -12.17 -0.58
N VAL A 204 6.58 -11.31 0.13
CA VAL A 204 6.08 -10.62 1.33
C VAL A 204 5.73 -9.19 0.99
N CYS A 205 4.50 -8.75 1.30
CA CYS A 205 4.05 -7.36 1.22
C CYS A 205 3.79 -6.84 2.63
N ALA A 206 4.68 -6.02 3.18
CA ALA A 206 4.57 -5.47 4.53
C ALA A 206 3.94 -4.07 4.51
N MET A 207 2.68 -3.95 4.96
CA MET A 207 1.84 -2.78 4.74
C MET A 207 1.39 -2.05 6.01
N GLY A 208 1.47 -2.68 7.19
CA GLY A 208 0.83 -2.15 8.40
C GLY A 208 1.68 -1.12 9.15
N ALA A 209 2.97 -1.37 9.31
CA ALA A 209 3.86 -0.49 10.06
C ALA A 209 4.35 0.69 9.20
N ASN A 210 4.04 1.92 9.64
CA ASN A 210 4.46 3.16 8.98
C ASN A 210 5.04 4.17 9.98
N ARG A 211 5.77 3.68 10.97
CA ARG A 211 6.50 4.49 11.97
C ARG A 211 7.68 3.69 12.50
N LEU A 212 8.77 4.38 12.84
CA LEU A 212 10.02 3.74 13.32
C LEU A 212 9.83 2.88 14.56
N SER A 213 8.82 3.17 15.40
CA SER A 213 8.54 2.44 16.64
C SER A 213 7.61 1.22 16.47
N ALA A 214 7.43 0.75 15.26
CA ALA A 214 6.57 -0.41 14.96
C ALA A 214 7.17 -1.26 13.85
N ARG A 215 7.10 -2.58 14.03
CA ARG A 215 7.56 -3.59 13.08
C ARG A 215 6.51 -4.69 12.93
N GLU A 216 6.38 -5.21 11.73
CA GLU A 216 5.60 -6.42 11.46
C GLU A 216 6.47 -7.63 11.15
N LEU A 217 7.73 -7.41 10.74
CA LEU A 217 8.69 -8.40 10.30
C LEU A 217 9.82 -8.60 11.32
N ASP A 218 10.24 -9.83 11.55
CA ASP A 218 11.50 -10.10 12.24
C ASP A 218 12.70 -9.98 11.29
N ASN A 219 13.93 -10.00 11.83
CA ASN A 219 15.14 -9.88 11.02
C ASN A 219 15.30 -11.04 10.05
N ALA A 220 14.85 -12.24 10.41
CA ALA A 220 14.95 -13.40 9.55
C ALA A 220 14.18 -13.27 8.23
N VAL A 221 13.15 -12.43 8.15
CA VAL A 221 12.50 -12.10 6.87
C VAL A 221 13.48 -11.39 5.93
N LEU A 222 14.22 -10.40 6.43
CA LEU A 222 15.17 -9.64 5.63
C LEU A 222 16.42 -10.47 5.31
N GLU A 223 16.93 -11.25 6.26
CA GLU A 223 18.09 -12.15 6.07
C GLU A 223 17.83 -13.20 4.98
N ARG A 224 16.57 -13.62 4.82
CA ARG A 224 16.17 -14.61 3.83
C ARG A 224 15.72 -14.02 2.50
N ALA A 225 15.44 -12.72 2.47
CA ALA A 225 15.00 -12.06 1.24
C ALA A 225 16.18 -11.94 0.26
N SER A 226 16.00 -12.47 -0.95
CA SER A 226 16.94 -12.32 -2.06
C SER A 226 16.81 -10.96 -2.76
N PHE A 227 15.69 -10.29 -2.57
CA PHE A 227 15.40 -8.97 -3.11
C PHE A 227 14.48 -8.20 -2.16
N VAL A 228 14.83 -6.95 -1.90
CA VAL A 228 14.05 -6.04 -1.05
C VAL A 228 13.75 -4.76 -1.82
N CYS A 229 12.48 -4.40 -1.89
CA CYS A 229 12.07 -3.10 -2.42
C CYS A 229 11.07 -2.40 -1.52
N CYS A 230 10.97 -1.09 -1.69
CA CYS A 230 9.98 -0.26 -1.01
C CYS A 230 9.29 0.68 -2.01
N ASP A 231 8.34 1.45 -1.53
CA ASP A 231 7.66 2.48 -2.33
C ASP A 231 8.46 3.78 -2.47
N SER A 232 9.26 4.13 -1.48
CA SER A 232 10.24 5.23 -1.50
C SER A 232 11.28 5.03 -0.41
N ILE A 233 12.54 4.99 -0.81
CA ILE A 233 13.69 4.88 0.12
C ILE A 233 13.75 6.11 1.03
N GLU A 234 13.53 7.31 0.50
CA GLU A 234 13.55 8.55 1.28
C GLU A 234 12.48 8.51 2.40
N GLN A 235 11.27 8.08 2.08
CA GLN A 235 10.19 7.95 3.06
C GLN A 235 10.44 6.80 4.04
N ALA A 236 10.95 5.66 3.57
CA ALA A 236 11.23 4.49 4.39
C ALA A 236 12.27 4.79 5.47
N LYS A 237 13.30 5.58 5.16
CA LYS A 237 14.31 6.05 6.14
C LYS A 237 13.68 6.82 7.31
N GLY A 238 12.57 7.51 7.09
CA GLY A 238 11.88 8.27 8.13
C GLY A 238 10.76 7.53 8.86
N GLU A 239 10.24 6.44 8.29
CA GLU A 239 8.99 5.83 8.75
C GLU A 239 9.00 4.30 8.89
N SER A 240 9.93 3.59 8.27
CA SER A 240 9.90 2.12 8.23
C SER A 240 10.71 1.49 9.35
N GLY A 241 10.07 1.13 10.47
CA GLY A 241 10.73 0.31 11.49
C GLY A 241 11.14 -1.08 10.97
N ASP A 242 10.42 -1.62 9.99
CA ASP A 242 10.74 -2.90 9.35
C ASP A 242 12.06 -2.89 8.56
N LEU A 243 12.52 -1.71 8.10
CA LEU A 243 13.78 -1.58 7.37
C LEU A 243 14.87 -0.91 8.20
N VAL A 244 14.56 0.21 8.88
CA VAL A 244 15.55 1.02 9.58
C VAL A 244 16.25 0.24 10.69
N GLU A 245 15.51 -0.45 11.55
CA GLU A 245 16.10 -1.18 12.66
C GLU A 245 16.99 -2.34 12.20
N PRO A 246 16.59 -3.22 11.25
CA PRO A 246 17.51 -4.23 10.72
C PRO A 246 18.73 -3.66 10.01
N ILE A 247 18.60 -2.54 9.30
CA ILE A 247 19.73 -1.88 8.64
C ILE A 247 20.70 -1.30 9.68
N ASP A 248 20.21 -0.66 10.73
CA ASP A 248 21.03 -0.18 11.86
C ASP A 248 21.74 -1.34 12.59
N GLN A 249 21.21 -2.54 12.53
CA GLN A 249 21.80 -3.77 13.07
C GLN A 249 22.74 -4.50 12.09
N GLY A 250 22.89 -4.00 10.87
CA GLY A 250 23.76 -4.58 9.83
C GLY A 250 23.20 -5.83 9.16
N VAL A 251 21.89 -6.06 9.21
CA VAL A 251 21.20 -7.18 8.53
C VAL A 251 21.07 -6.92 7.03
N LEU A 252 20.93 -5.66 6.64
CA LEU A 252 20.76 -5.20 5.26
C LEU A 252 21.43 -3.81 5.15
N ASP A 253 21.82 -3.40 3.93
CA ASP A 253 22.26 -2.04 3.64
C ASP A 253 21.23 -1.31 2.78
N TRP A 254 21.12 0.03 2.93
CA TRP A 254 20.24 0.84 2.07
C TRP A 254 20.58 0.75 0.58
N LEU A 255 21.83 0.40 0.23
CA LEU A 255 22.26 0.18 -1.16
C LEU A 255 21.66 -1.10 -1.77
N GLU A 256 21.15 -2.00 -0.94
CA GLU A 256 20.51 -3.25 -1.36
C GLU A 256 18.98 -3.12 -1.44
N VAL A 257 18.44 -1.95 -1.03
CA VAL A 257 17.01 -1.66 -1.10
C VAL A 257 16.70 -0.92 -2.39
N HIS A 258 15.76 -1.45 -3.16
CA HIS A 258 15.27 -0.86 -4.41
C HIS A 258 13.95 -0.12 -4.21
N GLU A 259 13.50 0.63 -5.22
CA GLU A 259 12.14 1.16 -5.27
C GLU A 259 11.29 0.36 -6.26
N LEU A 260 10.03 0.09 -5.92
CA LEU A 260 9.14 -0.74 -6.76
C LEU A 260 8.97 -0.16 -8.18
N GLN A 261 9.08 1.15 -8.34
CA GLN A 261 9.06 1.82 -9.65
C GLN A 261 10.17 1.32 -10.59
N GLU A 262 11.36 0.97 -10.08
CA GLU A 262 12.46 0.44 -10.89
C GLU A 262 12.10 -0.94 -11.48
N VAL A 263 11.37 -1.74 -10.69
CA VAL A 263 10.86 -3.05 -11.15
C VAL A 263 9.74 -2.88 -12.17
N VAL A 264 8.80 -1.95 -11.92
CA VAL A 264 7.69 -1.66 -12.84
C VAL A 264 8.19 -1.15 -14.19
N ALA A 265 9.23 -0.31 -14.17
CA ALA A 265 9.89 0.19 -15.38
C ALA A 265 10.79 -0.84 -16.09
N GLY A 266 11.02 -2.01 -15.48
CA GLY A 266 11.92 -3.04 -16.01
C GLY A 266 13.42 -2.70 -15.91
N GLU A 267 13.78 -1.71 -15.12
CA GLU A 267 15.17 -1.30 -14.87
C GLU A 267 15.90 -2.30 -13.97
N VAL A 268 15.16 -2.91 -13.04
CA VAL A 268 15.67 -3.91 -12.09
C VAL A 268 14.81 -5.17 -12.17
N GLN A 269 15.46 -6.32 -12.24
CA GLN A 269 14.80 -7.60 -12.14
C GLN A 269 14.67 -8.00 -10.66
N GLY A 270 13.45 -7.94 -10.12
CA GLY A 270 13.22 -8.16 -8.70
C GLY A 270 13.28 -9.63 -8.25
N ARG A 271 12.85 -10.57 -9.10
CA ARG A 271 12.92 -12.03 -8.85
C ARG A 271 13.75 -12.70 -9.93
N GLN A 272 14.74 -13.48 -9.54
CA GLN A 272 15.64 -14.18 -10.46
C GLN A 272 15.42 -15.70 -10.46
N SER A 273 14.86 -16.24 -9.37
CA SER A 273 14.58 -17.66 -9.19
C SER A 273 13.18 -17.89 -8.63
N SER A 274 12.59 -19.04 -8.92
CA SER A 274 11.31 -19.48 -8.33
C SER A 274 11.36 -19.59 -6.80
N ASP A 275 12.55 -19.82 -6.25
CA ASP A 275 12.76 -20.03 -4.83
C ASP A 275 13.12 -18.74 -4.07
N ASP A 276 13.36 -17.64 -4.78
CA ASP A 276 13.65 -16.35 -4.16
C ASP A 276 12.52 -15.90 -3.23
N ILE A 277 12.87 -15.49 -2.03
CA ILE A 277 11.97 -14.76 -1.15
C ILE A 277 12.16 -13.28 -1.48
N VAL A 278 11.06 -12.61 -1.79
CA VAL A 278 11.05 -11.19 -2.18
C VAL A 278 10.25 -10.40 -1.16
N LEU A 279 10.76 -9.24 -0.76
CA LEU A 279 10.09 -8.33 0.17
C LEU A 279 9.72 -7.01 -0.53
N PHE A 280 8.45 -6.64 -0.48
CA PHE A 280 7.97 -5.29 -0.75
C PHE A 280 7.49 -4.64 0.55
N LYS A 281 8.12 -3.53 0.94
CA LYS A 281 7.74 -2.71 2.10
C LYS A 281 7.09 -1.42 1.65
N SER A 282 5.84 -1.17 2.07
CA SER A 282 5.15 0.07 1.78
C SER A 282 4.92 0.94 3.01
N ASN A 283 5.15 2.22 2.84
CA ASN A 283 4.79 3.30 3.76
C ASN A 283 3.68 4.20 3.20
N GLY A 284 3.38 4.05 1.91
CA GLY A 284 2.33 4.74 1.17
C GLY A 284 2.75 6.13 0.66
N LEU A 285 2.53 6.41 -0.61
CA LEU A 285 2.88 7.66 -1.29
C LEU A 285 1.66 8.57 -1.50
N ALA A 286 1.87 9.89 -1.41
CA ALA A 286 0.87 10.88 -1.81
C ALA A 286 0.59 10.85 -3.32
N ALA A 287 1.60 10.49 -4.11
CA ALA A 287 1.49 10.37 -5.56
C ALA A 287 0.36 9.43 -5.99
N TRP A 288 0.16 8.32 -5.25
CA TRP A 288 -0.95 7.42 -5.52
C TRP A 288 -2.31 8.03 -5.17
N ASP A 289 -2.36 8.84 -4.10
CA ASP A 289 -3.59 9.55 -3.73
C ASP A 289 -3.94 10.61 -4.80
N VAL A 290 -2.93 11.25 -5.42
CA VAL A 290 -3.12 12.18 -6.55
C VAL A 290 -3.59 11.43 -7.80
N ALA A 291 -2.95 10.32 -8.16
CA ALA A 291 -3.27 9.55 -9.35
C ALA A 291 -4.70 8.99 -9.32
N ILE A 292 -5.09 8.34 -8.22
CA ILE A 292 -6.44 7.77 -8.10
C ILE A 292 -7.49 8.86 -7.87
N GLY A 293 -7.13 9.97 -7.23
CA GLY A 293 -7.98 11.14 -7.08
C GLY A 293 -8.28 11.82 -8.42
N ALA A 294 -7.31 11.89 -9.31
CA ALA A 294 -7.50 12.38 -10.68
C ALA A 294 -8.55 11.56 -11.43
N LEU A 295 -8.44 10.22 -11.36
CA LEU A 295 -9.40 9.31 -11.97
C LEU A 295 -10.80 9.44 -11.35
N ALA A 296 -10.90 9.63 -10.03
CA ALA A 296 -12.17 9.85 -9.35
C ALA A 296 -12.86 11.13 -9.85
N VAL A 297 -12.11 12.21 -10.01
CA VAL A 297 -12.62 13.49 -10.51
C VAL A 297 -13.07 13.40 -11.98
N GLU A 298 -12.29 12.72 -12.83
CA GLU A 298 -12.65 12.47 -14.22
C GLU A 298 -14.00 11.76 -14.32
N ARG A 299 -14.15 10.63 -13.63
CA ARG A 299 -15.39 9.85 -13.60
C ARG A 299 -16.57 10.59 -12.97
N ALA A 300 -16.30 11.38 -11.94
CA ALA A 300 -17.33 12.18 -11.31
C ALA A 300 -17.92 13.21 -12.30
N ARG A 301 -17.07 13.87 -13.07
CA ARG A 301 -17.49 14.80 -14.13
C ARG A 301 -18.28 14.12 -15.24
N GLU A 302 -17.81 12.95 -15.71
CA GLU A 302 -18.49 12.15 -16.73
C GLU A 302 -19.89 11.70 -16.29
N ARG A 303 -20.04 11.35 -15.01
CA ARG A 303 -21.31 10.81 -14.45
C ARG A 303 -22.20 11.89 -13.83
N GLY A 304 -21.74 13.13 -13.76
CA GLY A 304 -22.45 14.21 -13.08
C GLY A 304 -22.61 13.96 -11.57
N VAL A 305 -21.59 13.37 -10.95
CA VAL A 305 -21.54 13.06 -9.51
C VAL A 305 -20.64 14.09 -8.82
N GLY A 306 -20.90 14.33 -7.54
CA GLY A 306 -20.18 15.33 -6.73
C GLY A 306 -20.89 16.66 -6.65
N ARG A 307 -20.47 17.47 -5.68
CA ARG A 307 -20.99 18.82 -5.46
C ARG A 307 -19.95 19.85 -5.86
N GLU A 308 -20.34 20.86 -6.59
CA GLU A 308 -19.50 22.05 -6.84
C GLU A 308 -19.33 22.87 -5.55
N LEU A 309 -18.08 23.31 -5.28
CA LEU A 309 -17.71 24.15 -4.14
C LEU A 309 -17.77 25.64 -4.49
#